data_6d266f31de2c4c2d37866da4c7e5c6b5
#
_entry.id   6d266f31de2c4c2d37866da4c7e5c6b5
#
_cell.length_a   1.000
_cell.length_b   1.000
_cell.length_c   1.000
_cell.angle_alpha   90.00
_cell.angle_beta   90.00
_cell.angle_gamma   90.00
#
_symmetry.space_group_name_H-M   'P 1'
#
loop_
_entity.id
_entity.type
_entity.pdbx_description
1 polymer ?
#
loop_
_entity_poly.entity_id
_entity_poly.type
_entity_poly.pdbx_seq_one_letter_code
_entity_poly.pdbx_strand_id
1 'polypeptide(L)'
;MSKKNKGPKPGETPKGGLPKFNFSWLYIAVFVGLLGLQFAQSQFGSQTEPSTFNELSARIERGHVDRVKVVNSKEVYVFINADSLAALDEYAELAKTTLGDAPNQGPHYVFEMPAESFDRAMERFYGQHPEVAEINVEYKDEPNYWGEALAWIVPILLFAAIWFFLM
;
A
#
# COMPACT_ATOMS: atom_id res chain seq x y z
N MET A 1 67.10 -31.55 -36.02
CA MET A 1 66.34 -30.27 -35.94
C MET A 1 65.58 -30.23 -34.61
N SER A 2 66.14 -29.52 -33.64
CA SER A 2 65.67 -29.49 -32.29
C SER A 2 64.72 -28.26 -32.13
N LYS A 3 63.44 -28.47 -31.84
CA LYS A 3 62.44 -27.39 -31.54
C LYS A 3 62.64 -26.98 -30.10
N LYS A 4 63.14 -25.76 -29.92
CA LYS A 4 63.32 -25.09 -28.65
C LYS A 4 61.92 -24.65 -28.07
N ASN A 5 61.49 -25.30 -27.03
CA ASN A 5 60.28 -24.98 -26.30
C ASN A 5 60.56 -23.73 -25.44
N LYS A 6 59.92 -22.58 -25.78
CA LYS A 6 60.00 -21.38 -24.97
C LYS A 6 58.96 -21.49 -23.84
N GLY A 7 59.45 -21.66 -22.65
CA GLY A 7 58.62 -21.60 -21.45
C GLY A 7 57.95 -20.23 -21.24
N PRO A 8 56.87 -20.16 -20.43
CA PRO A 8 56.12 -18.94 -20.22
C PRO A 8 56.98 -17.92 -19.44
N LYS A 9 56.91 -16.65 -19.84
CA LYS A 9 57.54 -15.52 -19.14
C LYS A 9 56.89 -15.31 -17.77
N PRO A 10 57.66 -15.19 -16.69
CA PRO A 10 57.12 -14.80 -15.38
C PRO A 10 56.89 -13.27 -15.39
N GLY A 11 55.68 -12.82 -15.10
CA GLY A 11 55.40 -11.42 -14.78
C GLY A 11 54.21 -10.73 -15.42
N GLU A 12 53.18 -11.43 -15.87
CA GLU A 12 51.89 -10.76 -16.15
C GLU A 12 50.90 -11.11 -15.06
N THR A 13 50.83 -10.25 -14.03
CA THR A 13 49.68 -10.20 -13.12
C THR A 13 48.45 -9.86 -13.95
N PRO A 14 47.35 -10.65 -13.84
CA PRO A 14 46.11 -10.26 -14.49
C PRO A 14 45.69 -8.94 -13.90
N LYS A 15 45.68 -7.88 -14.73
CA LYS A 15 45.02 -6.63 -14.36
C LYS A 15 43.57 -6.95 -14.13
N GLY A 16 43.21 -7.15 -12.86
CA GLY A 16 41.82 -7.20 -12.40
C GLY A 16 41.18 -5.86 -12.75
N GLY A 17 40.63 -5.78 -13.94
CA GLY A 17 39.76 -4.67 -14.31
C GLY A 17 38.59 -4.67 -13.36
N LEU A 18 38.45 -3.61 -12.58
CA LEU A 18 37.23 -3.36 -11.85
C LEU A 18 36.04 -3.58 -12.80
N PRO A 19 35.00 -4.31 -12.38
CA PRO A 19 33.85 -4.53 -13.25
C PRO A 19 33.35 -3.15 -13.69
N LYS A 20 33.28 -2.94 -15.02
CA LYS A 20 32.71 -1.73 -15.59
C LYS A 20 31.27 -1.69 -15.11
N PHE A 21 30.99 -0.87 -14.09
CA PHE A 21 29.65 -0.66 -13.57
C PHE A 21 28.84 -0.06 -14.71
N ASN A 22 28.00 -0.88 -15.30
CA ASN A 22 27.11 -0.44 -16.35
C ASN A 22 25.95 0.30 -15.68
N PHE A 23 25.96 1.63 -15.76
CA PHE A 23 24.92 2.47 -15.13
C PHE A 23 23.49 2.07 -15.55
N SER A 24 23.35 1.44 -16.72
CA SER A 24 22.06 0.88 -17.15
C SER A 24 21.47 -0.15 -16.17
N TRP A 25 22.31 -0.93 -15.48
CA TRP A 25 21.85 -1.88 -14.48
C TRP A 25 21.27 -1.18 -13.24
N LEU A 26 21.81 -0.01 -12.88
CA LEU A 26 21.30 0.79 -11.76
C LEU A 26 19.86 1.25 -12.01
N TYR A 27 19.54 1.70 -13.23
CA TYR A 27 18.19 2.09 -13.60
C TYR A 27 17.20 0.91 -13.53
N ILE A 28 17.63 -0.25 -14.02
CA ILE A 28 16.83 -1.47 -13.92
C ILE A 28 16.63 -1.86 -12.46
N ALA A 29 17.66 -1.80 -11.62
CA ALA A 29 17.56 -2.11 -10.20
C ALA A 29 16.61 -1.16 -9.46
N VAL A 30 16.69 0.16 -9.73
CA VAL A 30 15.77 1.16 -9.16
C VAL A 30 14.34 0.92 -9.65
N PHE A 31 14.15 0.67 -10.93
CA PHE A 31 12.82 0.39 -11.50
C PHE A 31 12.20 -0.88 -10.91
N VAL A 32 12.97 -1.96 -10.83
CA VAL A 32 12.52 -3.22 -10.21
C VAL A 32 12.27 -3.04 -8.71
N GLY A 33 13.11 -2.24 -8.03
CA GLY A 33 12.92 -1.90 -6.62
C GLY A 33 11.62 -1.12 -6.37
N LEU A 34 11.32 -0.13 -7.21
CA LEU A 34 10.07 0.63 -7.13
C LEU A 34 8.84 -0.22 -7.44
N LEU A 35 8.92 -1.07 -8.47
CA LEU A 35 7.85 -2.04 -8.77
C LEU A 35 7.67 -3.05 -7.63
N GLY A 36 8.76 -3.54 -7.06
CA GLY A 36 8.73 -4.44 -5.91
C GLY A 36 8.11 -3.79 -4.68
N LEU A 37 8.42 -2.52 -4.42
CA LEU A 37 7.84 -1.76 -3.32
C LEU A 37 6.34 -1.54 -3.53
N GLN A 38 5.91 -1.21 -4.75
CA GLN A 38 4.50 -1.05 -5.07
C GLN A 38 3.72 -2.37 -4.95
N PHE A 39 4.32 -3.46 -5.41
CA PHE A 39 3.75 -4.79 -5.27
C PHE A 39 3.70 -5.22 -3.79
N ALA A 40 4.74 -4.94 -3.01
CA ALA A 40 4.75 -5.20 -1.58
C ALA A 40 3.61 -4.45 -0.86
N GLN A 41 3.41 -3.16 -1.14
CA GLN A 41 2.31 -2.40 -0.53
C GLN A 41 0.92 -2.99 -0.83
N SER A 42 0.71 -3.55 -2.01
CA SER A 42 -0.56 -4.21 -2.35
C SER A 42 -0.76 -5.56 -1.65
N GLN A 43 0.33 -6.22 -1.22
CA GLN A 43 0.29 -7.51 -0.54
C GLN A 43 0.32 -7.40 0.99
N PHE A 44 0.90 -6.32 1.52
CA PHE A 44 1.03 -6.09 2.97
C PHE A 44 -0.13 -5.28 3.56
N GLY A 45 -1.06 -4.80 2.72
CA GLY A 45 -2.30 -4.17 3.17
C GLY A 45 -3.21 -5.15 3.90
N SER A 46 -3.92 -4.68 4.92
CA SER A 46 -5.07 -5.39 5.47
C SER A 46 -5.99 -5.76 4.31
N GLN A 47 -6.58 -6.95 4.33
CA GLN A 47 -7.61 -7.29 3.35
C GLN A 47 -8.79 -6.36 3.58
N THR A 48 -8.87 -5.33 2.76
CA THR A 48 -9.94 -4.33 2.83
C THR A 48 -10.81 -4.55 1.61
N GLU A 49 -12.09 -4.83 1.84
CA GLU A 49 -13.05 -5.05 0.77
C GLU A 49 -13.79 -3.75 0.41
N PRO A 50 -14.12 -3.56 -0.87
CA PRO A 50 -14.99 -2.46 -1.27
C PRO A 50 -16.39 -2.64 -0.67
N SER A 51 -17.03 -1.55 -0.26
CA SER A 51 -18.34 -1.55 0.36
C SER A 51 -19.17 -0.34 -0.09
N THR A 52 -20.34 -0.18 0.50
CA THR A 52 -21.25 0.93 0.25
C THR A 52 -21.82 1.44 1.57
N PHE A 53 -22.40 2.66 1.55
CA PHE A 53 -23.08 3.20 2.73
C PHE A 53 -24.26 2.31 3.19
N ASN A 54 -24.99 1.70 2.26
CA ASN A 54 -26.12 0.82 2.61
C ASN A 54 -25.67 -0.45 3.34
N GLU A 55 -24.52 -0.99 2.95
CA GLU A 55 -23.94 -2.15 3.64
C GLU A 55 -23.35 -1.75 5.01
N LEU A 56 -22.78 -0.55 5.12
CA LEU A 56 -22.35 0.00 6.39
C LEU A 56 -23.53 0.12 7.34
N SER A 57 -24.64 0.76 6.92
CA SER A 57 -25.83 0.95 7.77
C SER A 57 -26.40 -0.38 8.25
N ALA A 58 -26.49 -1.38 7.36
CA ALA A 58 -26.94 -2.72 7.74
C ALA A 58 -26.01 -3.42 8.77
N ARG A 59 -24.69 -3.16 8.70
CA ARG A 59 -23.75 -3.68 9.70
C ARG A 59 -23.85 -2.93 11.03
N ILE A 60 -24.12 -1.63 11.00
CA ILE A 60 -24.36 -0.82 12.20
C ILE A 60 -25.63 -1.32 12.92
N GLU A 61 -26.74 -1.53 12.22
CA GLU A 61 -27.97 -2.09 12.78
C GLU A 61 -27.75 -3.43 13.48
N ARG A 62 -26.88 -4.28 12.93
CA ARG A 62 -26.52 -5.56 13.54
C ARG A 62 -25.52 -5.46 14.69
N GLY A 63 -24.96 -4.26 14.94
CA GLY A 63 -23.98 -4.03 15.98
C GLY A 63 -22.59 -4.62 15.65
N HIS A 64 -22.27 -4.83 14.37
CA HIS A 64 -21.00 -5.41 13.94
C HIS A 64 -19.87 -4.39 13.80
N VAL A 65 -20.19 -3.10 13.77
CA VAL A 65 -19.21 -2.03 13.56
C VAL A 65 -18.65 -1.52 14.88
N ASP A 66 -17.33 -1.44 14.99
CA ASP A 66 -16.60 -0.86 16.11
C ASP A 66 -16.51 0.68 15.95
N ARG A 67 -15.95 1.10 14.82
CA ARG A 67 -15.77 2.51 14.48
C ARG A 67 -15.69 2.72 12.98
N VAL A 68 -15.85 3.97 12.58
CA VAL A 68 -15.62 4.42 11.20
C VAL A 68 -14.58 5.53 11.20
N LYS A 69 -13.70 5.54 10.21
CA LYS A 69 -12.71 6.58 10.02
C LYS A 69 -12.87 7.22 8.64
N VAL A 70 -13.12 8.51 8.60
CA VAL A 70 -13.20 9.28 7.36
C VAL A 70 -11.85 9.95 7.13
N VAL A 71 -11.20 9.61 6.01
CA VAL A 71 -9.86 10.09 5.67
C VAL A 71 -9.94 11.02 4.47
N ASN A 72 -9.18 12.12 4.55
CA ASN A 72 -9.07 13.13 3.48
C ASN A 72 -10.43 13.64 2.98
N SER A 73 -11.42 13.68 3.89
CA SER A 73 -12.79 14.13 3.61
C SER A 73 -13.52 13.36 2.50
N LYS A 74 -13.04 12.15 2.14
CA LYS A 74 -13.54 11.39 1.00
C LYS A 74 -13.59 9.89 1.19
N GLU A 75 -12.61 9.30 1.85
CA GLU A 75 -12.49 7.86 2.01
C GLU A 75 -13.05 7.43 3.37
N VAL A 76 -13.99 6.50 3.35
CA VAL A 76 -14.64 5.98 4.56
C VAL A 76 -14.14 4.57 4.81
N TYR A 77 -13.41 4.41 5.91
CA TYR A 77 -12.88 3.13 6.39
C TYR A 77 -13.72 2.60 7.52
N VAL A 78 -14.14 1.34 7.41
CA VAL A 78 -15.01 0.68 8.38
C VAL A 78 -14.22 -0.38 9.14
N PHE A 79 -14.36 -0.37 10.45
CA PHE A 79 -13.74 -1.32 11.35
C PHE A 79 -14.82 -2.20 12.01
N ILE A 80 -14.75 -3.50 11.76
CA ILE A 80 -15.65 -4.49 12.38
C ILE A 80 -15.12 -4.82 13.77
N ASN A 81 -16.02 -4.98 14.73
CA ASN A 81 -15.63 -5.33 16.08
C ASN A 81 -15.05 -6.75 16.16
N ALA A 82 -14.16 -6.98 17.13
CA ALA A 82 -13.41 -8.23 17.26
C ALA A 82 -14.32 -9.44 17.48
N ASP A 83 -15.42 -9.25 18.21
CA ASP A 83 -16.36 -10.35 18.51
C ASP A 83 -17.08 -10.82 17.25
N SER A 84 -17.58 -9.89 16.43
CA SER A 84 -18.22 -10.21 15.15
C SER A 84 -17.23 -10.82 14.17
N LEU A 85 -16.00 -10.29 14.13
CA LEU A 85 -14.94 -10.79 13.24
C LEU A 85 -14.55 -12.24 13.57
N ALA A 86 -14.58 -12.61 14.86
CA ALA A 86 -14.23 -13.96 15.31
C ALA A 86 -15.38 -14.96 15.25
N ALA A 87 -16.63 -14.48 15.40
CA ALA A 87 -17.79 -15.35 15.55
C ALA A 87 -18.57 -15.62 14.28
N LEU A 88 -18.46 -14.74 13.26
CA LEU A 88 -19.31 -14.78 12.07
C LEU A 88 -18.53 -15.24 10.85
N ASP A 89 -19.06 -16.30 10.21
CA ASP A 89 -18.46 -16.86 8.99
C ASP A 89 -18.37 -15.86 7.84
N GLU A 90 -19.25 -14.86 7.80
CA GLU A 90 -19.23 -13.79 6.79
C GLU A 90 -17.96 -12.93 6.84
N TYR A 91 -17.24 -12.90 7.99
CA TYR A 91 -15.99 -12.16 8.17
C TYR A 91 -14.74 -13.06 8.25
N ALA A 92 -14.89 -14.38 8.04
CA ALA A 92 -13.79 -15.32 8.20
C ALA A 92 -12.56 -15.04 7.30
N GLU A 93 -12.79 -14.52 6.11
CA GLU A 93 -11.72 -14.13 5.20
C GLU A 93 -11.05 -12.80 5.66
N LEU A 94 -11.85 -11.86 6.19
CA LEU A 94 -11.36 -10.58 6.69
C LEU A 94 -10.63 -10.69 8.04
N ALA A 95 -10.93 -11.74 8.81
CA ALA A 95 -10.29 -11.97 10.09
C ALA A 95 -8.80 -12.34 9.98
N LYS A 96 -8.36 -12.79 8.81
CA LYS A 96 -6.99 -13.23 8.55
C LYS A 96 -6.17 -12.10 7.94
N THR A 97 -4.93 -11.96 8.39
CA THR A 97 -3.96 -11.12 7.68
C THR A 97 -3.29 -11.92 6.57
N THR A 98 -2.84 -11.25 5.52
CA THR A 98 -2.11 -11.86 4.39
C THR A 98 -0.78 -12.52 4.83
N LEU A 99 -0.27 -12.18 5.98
CA LEU A 99 1.06 -12.57 6.50
C LEU A 99 0.99 -13.27 7.87
N GLY A 100 0.15 -14.30 8.01
CA GLY A 100 0.18 -15.15 9.20
C GLY A 100 -1.08 -15.13 10.06
N ASP A 101 -1.01 -15.76 11.24
CA ASP A 101 -2.14 -15.95 12.15
C ASP A 101 -2.48 -14.72 13.01
N ALA A 102 -1.91 -13.55 12.71
CA ALA A 102 -2.24 -12.34 13.45
C ALA A 102 -3.67 -11.87 13.07
N PRO A 103 -4.50 -11.49 14.06
CA PRO A 103 -5.84 -10.99 13.75
C PRO A 103 -5.77 -9.69 12.95
N ASN A 104 -6.58 -9.60 11.90
CA ASN A 104 -6.71 -8.37 11.13
C ASN A 104 -7.38 -7.28 11.98
N GLN A 105 -6.68 -6.18 12.22
CA GLN A 105 -7.20 -5.04 12.99
C GLN A 105 -7.95 -4.02 12.13
N GLY A 106 -8.09 -4.28 10.84
CA GLY A 106 -8.73 -3.40 9.87
C GLY A 106 -7.80 -2.32 9.30
N PRO A 107 -8.33 -1.45 8.46
CA PRO A 107 -9.75 -1.38 8.06
C PRO A 107 -10.22 -2.61 7.31
N HIS A 108 -11.47 -3.04 7.53
CA HIS A 108 -12.05 -4.22 6.91
C HIS A 108 -12.82 -3.90 5.63
N TYR A 109 -13.45 -2.72 5.58
CA TYR A 109 -14.16 -2.23 4.41
C TYR A 109 -13.79 -0.79 4.10
N VAL A 110 -13.90 -0.42 2.82
CA VAL A 110 -13.67 0.94 2.34
C VAL A 110 -14.66 1.32 1.25
N PHE A 111 -15.10 2.57 1.26
CA PHE A 111 -15.82 3.18 0.15
C PHE A 111 -15.55 4.67 0.08
N GLU A 112 -15.80 5.26 -1.09
CA GLU A 112 -15.65 6.69 -1.29
C GLU A 112 -16.98 7.40 -1.08
N MET A 113 -16.99 8.38 -0.18
CA MET A 113 -18.11 9.27 0.05
C MET A 113 -17.62 10.59 0.65
N PRO A 114 -17.98 11.75 0.09
CA PRO A 114 -17.61 13.04 0.68
C PRO A 114 -18.10 13.13 2.13
N ALA A 115 -17.25 13.64 3.03
CA ALA A 115 -17.53 13.70 4.47
C ALA A 115 -18.91 14.33 4.80
N GLU A 116 -19.23 15.48 4.18
CA GLU A 116 -20.55 16.14 4.38
C GLU A 116 -21.73 15.28 3.93
N SER A 117 -21.55 14.45 2.90
CA SER A 117 -22.60 13.53 2.45
C SER A 117 -22.75 12.35 3.37
N PHE A 118 -21.62 11.89 3.92
CA PHE A 118 -21.55 10.84 4.92
C PHE A 118 -22.28 11.29 6.21
N ASP A 119 -21.97 12.48 6.71
CA ASP A 119 -22.61 13.03 7.92
C ASP A 119 -24.12 13.13 7.76
N ARG A 120 -24.59 13.69 6.65
CA ARG A 120 -26.03 13.78 6.35
C ARG A 120 -26.71 12.42 6.20
N ALA A 121 -25.98 11.43 5.71
CA ALA A 121 -26.49 10.06 5.59
C ALA A 121 -26.58 9.39 6.95
N MET A 122 -25.57 9.56 7.80
CA MET A 122 -25.57 9.07 9.18
C MET A 122 -26.66 9.72 10.05
N GLU A 123 -26.83 11.05 9.95
CA GLU A 123 -27.91 11.77 10.64
C GLU A 123 -29.28 11.24 10.25
N ARG A 124 -29.53 11.03 8.95
CA ARG A 124 -30.79 10.44 8.48
C ARG A 124 -30.98 9.01 8.96
N PHE A 125 -29.90 8.22 8.96
CA PHE A 125 -29.92 6.84 9.42
C PHE A 125 -30.33 6.78 10.90
N TYR A 126 -29.67 7.51 11.80
CA TYR A 126 -30.02 7.53 13.22
C TYR A 126 -31.39 8.18 13.51
N GLY A 127 -31.80 9.14 12.68
CA GLY A 127 -33.15 9.70 12.76
C GLY A 127 -34.25 8.67 12.44
N GLN A 128 -33.96 7.65 11.64
CA GLN A 128 -34.88 6.55 11.29
C GLN A 128 -34.76 5.35 12.25
N HIS A 129 -33.61 5.19 12.89
CA HIS A 129 -33.25 4.07 13.77
C HIS A 129 -32.77 4.56 15.14
N PRO A 130 -33.67 5.21 15.94
CA PRO A 130 -33.30 5.78 17.22
C PRO A 130 -32.91 4.73 18.28
N GLU A 131 -33.20 3.46 18.04
CA GLU A 131 -32.83 2.32 18.88
C GLU A 131 -31.38 1.88 18.69
N VAL A 132 -30.74 2.30 17.58
CA VAL A 132 -29.36 1.92 17.26
C VAL A 132 -28.39 2.86 17.96
N ALA A 133 -27.42 2.29 18.67
CA ALA A 133 -26.37 3.07 19.32
C ALA A 133 -25.48 3.78 18.29
N GLU A 134 -25.15 5.04 18.57
CA GLU A 134 -24.23 5.79 17.74
C GLU A 134 -22.83 5.19 17.79
N ILE A 135 -22.24 5.01 16.61
CA ILE A 135 -20.84 4.54 16.46
C ILE A 135 -19.87 5.71 16.52
N ASN A 136 -18.62 5.41 16.89
CA ASN A 136 -17.54 6.40 16.85
C ASN A 136 -17.12 6.68 15.40
N VAL A 137 -17.18 7.96 14.99
CA VAL A 137 -16.69 8.43 13.69
C VAL A 137 -15.49 9.33 13.91
N GLU A 138 -14.34 8.90 13.39
CA GLU A 138 -13.08 9.64 13.44
C GLU A 138 -12.81 10.33 12.10
N TYR A 139 -12.48 11.62 12.12
CA TYR A 139 -12.06 12.37 10.94
C TYR A 139 -10.56 12.59 11.00
N LYS A 140 -9.85 12.23 9.93
CA LYS A 140 -8.40 12.38 9.85
C LYS A 140 -7.95 12.79 8.45
N ASP A 141 -7.16 13.84 8.38
CA ASP A 141 -6.42 14.16 7.17
C ASP A 141 -5.06 13.45 7.21
N GLU A 142 -4.84 12.59 6.24
CA GLU A 142 -3.56 11.91 6.05
C GLU A 142 -2.84 12.54 4.85
N PRO A 143 -1.70 13.21 5.07
CA PRO A 143 -0.95 13.81 3.97
C PRO A 143 -0.45 12.72 3.02
N ASN A 144 -0.65 12.95 1.73
CA ASN A 144 -0.14 12.06 0.68
C ASN A 144 1.36 12.29 0.45
N TYR A 145 2.20 11.88 1.38
CA TYR A 145 3.65 12.00 1.30
C TYR A 145 4.24 11.41 0.00
N TRP A 146 3.64 10.35 -0.51
CA TRP A 146 4.11 9.71 -1.74
C TRP A 146 3.78 10.55 -2.99
N GLY A 147 2.61 11.18 -3.04
CA GLY A 147 2.27 12.10 -4.11
C GLY A 147 3.19 13.30 -4.15
N GLU A 148 3.48 13.90 -2.99
CA GLU A 148 4.42 15.02 -2.87
C GLU A 148 5.85 14.59 -3.22
N ALA A 149 6.33 13.46 -2.70
CA ALA A 149 7.66 12.95 -3.01
C ALA A 149 7.84 12.67 -4.50
N LEU A 150 6.85 12.04 -5.15
CA LEU A 150 6.89 11.77 -6.60
C LEU A 150 6.86 13.06 -7.42
N ALA A 151 6.11 14.08 -6.98
CA ALA A 151 6.08 15.39 -7.66
C ALA A 151 7.46 16.04 -7.73
N TRP A 152 8.35 15.80 -6.77
CA TRP A 152 9.72 16.27 -6.76
C TRP A 152 10.70 15.31 -7.45
N ILE A 153 10.54 14.02 -7.27
CA ILE A 153 11.45 12.99 -7.79
C ILE A 153 11.34 12.88 -9.32
N VAL A 154 10.13 12.92 -9.88
CA VAL A 154 9.90 12.77 -11.31
C VAL A 154 10.64 13.83 -12.14
N PRO A 155 10.56 15.15 -11.85
CA PRO A 155 11.34 16.16 -12.57
C PRO A 155 12.84 15.95 -12.45
N ILE A 156 13.34 15.59 -11.27
CA ILE A 156 14.78 15.33 -11.05
C ILE A 156 15.27 14.17 -11.92
N LEU A 157 14.51 13.07 -11.95
CA LEU A 157 14.83 11.91 -12.79
C LEU A 157 14.78 12.27 -14.27
N LEU A 158 13.83 13.10 -14.69
CA LEU A 158 13.71 13.56 -16.07
C LEU A 158 14.91 14.43 -16.48
N PHE A 159 15.33 15.35 -15.62
CA PHE A 159 16.53 16.15 -15.84
C PHE A 159 17.80 15.29 -15.90
N ALA A 160 17.95 14.32 -15.00
CA ALA A 160 19.06 13.39 -14.99
C ALA A 160 19.07 12.53 -16.27
N ALA A 161 17.92 12.08 -16.75
CA ALA A 161 17.80 11.33 -17.99
C ALA A 161 18.17 12.19 -19.22
N ILE A 162 17.67 13.43 -19.30
CA ILE A 162 18.03 14.37 -20.37
C ILE A 162 19.55 14.66 -20.37
N TRP A 163 20.11 14.93 -19.19
CA TRP A 163 21.55 15.17 -19.05
C TRP A 163 22.38 13.97 -19.54
N PHE A 164 21.97 12.76 -19.18
CA PHE A 164 22.64 11.52 -19.60
C PHE A 164 22.54 11.30 -21.12
N PHE A 165 21.42 11.69 -21.74
CA PHE A 165 21.24 11.54 -23.19
C PHE A 165 22.01 12.60 -24.03
N LEU A 166 22.24 13.80 -23.44
CA LEU A 166 22.96 14.89 -24.10
C LEU A 166 24.48 14.80 -23.94
N MET A 167 24.99 14.03 -22.96
CA MET A 167 26.41 13.88 -22.67
C MET A 167 26.98 12.55 -23.22
#